data_4f576699113874db9002e9dd1d3a2c09
#
_entry.id   4f576699113874db9002e9dd1d3a2c09
#
_cell.length_a   1.000
_cell.length_b   1.000
_cell.length_c   1.000
_cell.angle_alpha   90.00
_cell.angle_beta   90.00
_cell.angle_gamma   90.00
#
_symmetry.space_group_name_H-M   'P 1'
#
loop_
_entity.id
_entity.type
_entity.pdbx_description
1 polymer ?
#
loop_
_entity_poly.entity_id
_entity_poly.type
_entity_poly.pdbx_seq_one_letter_code
_entity_poly.pdbx_strand_id
1 'polypeptide(L)'
;MADTSFTPQTGVKVDFSIMPDESKLVLANASGSAPDVALGVSSGRTYDLAVRGALKNLRDYENLNEVGRWFPAGLLIPGVCDEGLYALPETFNFYVLFYRKDILDSIGVTVPDSYEDVLNMLPTLHRFGLNYNNFVANVIGYKSFSITTPFLFQAGGRLYENGNIHILLDEPEAIRGLQTLTDSFIIYDMDYEINSFYQSFRDGTLPIGTANYAMYNLLMNAAPELSDRWGIALYPGLTDENGAVQRWVSGAEQSCFIFSSTKMEAEAWQFLTWWMSKETQTEFAFTLQSTLGNEYLWNSANTSAFANSPWPTEHKKIIAEQMQWIYEAPRVPGSYMVEREISNAVNAVCLEGKNLREALDEAVKRIDREVERKLEEFGRMENGRLTAPFLAPDLDMVKEWLQ
;
A
#
# COMPACT_ATOMS: atom_id res chain seq x y z
N MET A 1 -15.29 -22.97 6.73
CA MET A 1 -15.25 -22.11 7.93
C MET A 1 -16.62 -21.46 8.19
N ALA A 2 -17.27 -20.75 7.27
CA ALA A 2 -18.57 -20.13 7.55
C ALA A 2 -19.62 -21.14 8.05
N ASP A 3 -19.80 -22.26 7.35
CA ASP A 3 -20.78 -23.31 7.75
C ASP A 3 -20.44 -24.02 9.05
N THR A 4 -19.17 -24.05 9.46
CA THR A 4 -18.69 -24.79 10.64
C THR A 4 -18.48 -23.93 11.87
N SER A 5 -18.22 -22.63 11.73
CA SER A 5 -18.01 -21.73 12.87
C SER A 5 -18.97 -20.54 12.90
N PHE A 6 -19.25 -19.86 11.80
CA PHE A 6 -20.11 -18.68 11.81
C PHE A 6 -21.60 -19.01 11.90
N THR A 7 -22.09 -19.83 10.94
CA THR A 7 -23.52 -20.20 10.84
C THR A 7 -24.06 -20.86 12.11
N PRO A 8 -23.34 -21.80 12.77
CA PRO A 8 -23.84 -22.41 14.01
C PRO A 8 -23.97 -21.44 15.18
N GLN A 9 -23.15 -20.39 15.22
CA GLN A 9 -23.16 -19.39 16.31
C GLN A 9 -24.19 -18.28 16.09
N THR A 10 -24.46 -17.93 14.83
CA THR A 10 -25.26 -16.75 14.48
C THR A 10 -26.63 -17.09 13.90
N GLY A 11 -26.81 -18.30 13.37
CA GLY A 11 -27.99 -18.70 12.60
C GLY A 11 -28.02 -18.11 11.17
N VAL A 12 -27.02 -17.28 10.82
CA VAL A 12 -26.92 -16.66 9.49
C VAL A 12 -26.24 -17.61 8.52
N LYS A 13 -26.89 -17.91 7.40
CA LYS A 13 -26.32 -18.70 6.32
C LYS A 13 -25.60 -17.79 5.33
N VAL A 14 -24.41 -18.20 4.91
CA VAL A 14 -23.60 -17.45 3.93
C VAL A 14 -23.52 -18.25 2.63
N ASP A 15 -23.98 -17.65 1.54
CA ASP A 15 -23.87 -18.21 0.20
C ASP A 15 -22.71 -17.51 -0.53
N PHE A 16 -21.67 -18.27 -0.88
CA PHE A 16 -20.49 -17.76 -1.58
C PHE A 16 -20.63 -17.89 -3.09
N SER A 17 -20.26 -16.83 -3.80
CA SER A 17 -20.05 -16.85 -5.24
C SER A 17 -18.67 -16.33 -5.59
N ILE A 18 -17.99 -16.99 -6.53
CA ILE A 18 -16.68 -16.54 -7.01
C ILE A 18 -16.87 -15.46 -8.06
N MET A 19 -16.21 -14.32 -7.87
CA MET A 19 -16.16 -13.23 -8.83
C MET A 19 -14.83 -13.29 -9.61
N PRO A 20 -14.83 -13.71 -10.87
CA PRO A 20 -13.59 -13.86 -11.62
C PRO A 20 -12.99 -12.53 -12.08
N ASP A 21 -13.73 -11.43 -12.03
CA ASP A 21 -13.30 -10.10 -12.43
C ASP A 21 -14.05 -9.03 -11.62
N GLU A 22 -13.28 -8.20 -10.92
CA GLU A 22 -13.79 -7.12 -10.06
C GLU A 22 -14.61 -6.06 -10.82
N SER A 23 -14.41 -5.91 -12.14
CA SER A 23 -15.22 -4.98 -12.94
C SER A 23 -16.72 -5.35 -12.94
N LYS A 24 -17.04 -6.63 -12.71
CA LYS A 24 -18.41 -7.11 -12.56
C LYS A 24 -19.12 -6.58 -11.33
N LEU A 25 -18.37 -6.18 -10.27
CA LEU A 25 -18.97 -5.55 -9.08
C LEU A 25 -19.64 -4.22 -9.43
N VAL A 26 -19.02 -3.42 -10.29
CA VAL A 26 -19.61 -2.16 -10.75
C VAL A 26 -20.88 -2.40 -11.54
N LEU A 27 -20.88 -3.41 -12.43
CA LEU A 27 -22.05 -3.78 -13.23
C LEU A 27 -23.16 -4.37 -12.35
N ALA A 28 -22.82 -5.23 -11.40
CA ALA A 28 -23.76 -5.83 -10.45
C ALA A 28 -24.43 -4.75 -9.58
N ASN A 29 -23.65 -3.77 -9.11
CA ASN A 29 -24.22 -2.65 -8.37
C ASN A 29 -25.18 -1.83 -9.24
N ALA A 30 -24.82 -1.51 -10.48
CA ALA A 30 -25.64 -0.74 -11.39
C ALA A 30 -26.94 -1.48 -11.79
N SER A 31 -26.94 -2.82 -11.84
CA SER A 31 -28.10 -3.65 -12.16
C SER A 31 -28.95 -4.04 -10.94
N GLY A 32 -28.54 -3.64 -9.72
CA GLY A 32 -29.22 -4.00 -8.48
C GLY A 32 -29.05 -5.49 -8.08
N SER A 33 -28.02 -6.16 -8.60
CA SER A 33 -27.68 -7.56 -8.30
C SER A 33 -26.36 -7.72 -7.55
N ALA A 34 -25.90 -6.64 -6.88
CA ALA A 34 -24.69 -6.70 -6.06
C ALA A 34 -24.89 -7.68 -4.88
N PRO A 35 -23.81 -8.38 -4.44
CA PRO A 35 -23.85 -9.18 -3.23
C PRO A 35 -24.02 -8.29 -1.99
N ASP A 36 -24.33 -8.87 -0.83
CA ASP A 36 -24.37 -8.12 0.43
C ASP A 36 -22.97 -7.69 0.86
N VAL A 37 -21.99 -8.60 0.76
CA VAL A 37 -20.60 -8.40 1.14
C VAL A 37 -19.67 -8.81 -0.01
N ALA A 38 -18.61 -8.09 -0.24
CA ALA A 38 -17.50 -8.50 -1.09
C ALA A 38 -16.22 -8.65 -0.28
N LEU A 39 -15.48 -9.73 -0.53
CA LEU A 39 -14.18 -10.04 0.07
C LEU A 39 -13.10 -10.04 -1.02
N GLY A 40 -11.85 -9.76 -0.65
CA GLY A 40 -10.70 -9.88 -1.55
C GLY A 40 -10.69 -8.89 -2.72
N VAL A 41 -11.31 -7.73 -2.58
CA VAL A 41 -11.37 -6.71 -3.64
C VAL A 41 -10.17 -5.77 -3.54
N SER A 42 -9.54 -5.46 -4.67
CA SER A 42 -8.39 -4.54 -4.68
C SER A 42 -8.73 -3.19 -4.03
N SER A 43 -7.84 -2.70 -3.18
CA SER A 43 -8.04 -1.46 -2.41
C SER A 43 -8.33 -0.24 -3.30
N GLY A 44 -7.77 -0.21 -4.52
CA GLY A 44 -8.04 0.85 -5.49
C GLY A 44 -9.50 0.90 -5.97
N ARG A 45 -10.20 -0.23 -6.00
CA ARG A 45 -11.61 -0.30 -6.41
C ARG A 45 -12.57 0.24 -5.34
N THR A 46 -12.16 0.17 -4.09
CA THR A 46 -13.00 0.61 -2.96
C THR A 46 -13.40 2.09 -3.09
N TYR A 47 -12.43 2.97 -3.36
CA TYR A 47 -12.71 4.40 -3.52
C TYR A 47 -13.70 4.69 -4.67
N ASP A 48 -13.52 4.02 -5.82
CA ASP A 48 -14.40 4.18 -6.98
C ASP A 48 -15.86 3.81 -6.69
N LEU A 49 -16.07 2.80 -5.85
CA LEU A 49 -17.40 2.38 -5.42
C LEU A 49 -17.97 3.30 -4.33
N ALA A 50 -17.13 3.69 -3.36
CA ALA A 50 -17.54 4.55 -2.25
C ALA A 50 -18.01 5.93 -2.73
N VAL A 51 -17.24 6.61 -3.59
CA VAL A 51 -17.56 7.94 -4.11
C VAL A 51 -18.87 7.96 -4.94
N ARG A 52 -19.29 6.80 -5.44
CA ARG A 52 -20.56 6.61 -6.18
C ARG A 52 -21.72 6.21 -5.28
N GLY A 53 -21.52 6.14 -3.96
CA GLY A 53 -22.55 5.73 -2.99
C GLY A 53 -22.92 4.25 -3.05
N ALA A 54 -22.05 3.41 -3.64
CA ALA A 54 -22.29 1.98 -3.79
C ALA A 54 -22.07 1.17 -2.50
N LEU A 55 -21.38 1.74 -1.52
CA LEU A 55 -20.98 1.06 -0.29
C LEU A 55 -21.65 1.64 0.95
N LYS A 56 -21.78 0.83 2.00
CA LYS A 56 -22.21 1.27 3.32
C LYS A 56 -21.10 2.01 4.03
N ASN A 57 -21.45 3.09 4.72
CA ASN A 57 -20.52 3.75 5.62
C ASN A 57 -20.39 2.94 6.91
N LEU A 58 -19.22 2.38 7.14
CA LEU A 58 -18.95 1.52 8.29
C LEU A 58 -18.94 2.32 9.61
N ARG A 59 -18.81 3.65 9.55
CA ARG A 59 -18.89 4.52 10.74
C ARG A 59 -20.30 4.58 11.34
N ASP A 60 -21.30 4.09 10.65
CA ASP A 60 -22.66 3.98 11.18
C ASP A 60 -22.80 2.82 12.18
N TYR A 61 -21.80 1.92 12.28
CA TYR A 61 -21.80 0.80 13.23
C TYR A 61 -21.09 1.16 14.54
N GLU A 62 -21.77 0.94 15.67
CA GLU A 62 -21.31 1.38 17.02
C GLU A 62 -19.94 0.83 17.43
N ASN A 63 -19.59 -0.39 16.99
CA ASN A 63 -18.32 -1.03 17.35
C ASN A 63 -17.19 -0.83 16.33
N LEU A 64 -17.37 0.06 15.35
CA LEU A 64 -16.31 0.31 14.36
C LEU A 64 -14.98 0.72 14.99
N ASN A 65 -15.01 1.55 16.04
CA ASN A 65 -13.79 2.00 16.73
C ASN A 65 -12.97 0.82 17.28
N GLU A 66 -13.64 -0.22 17.77
CA GLU A 66 -12.97 -1.45 18.21
C GLU A 66 -12.40 -2.22 17.03
N VAL A 67 -13.22 -2.46 15.99
CA VAL A 67 -12.84 -3.20 14.79
C VAL A 67 -11.70 -2.51 14.05
N GLY A 68 -11.77 -1.18 13.89
CA GLY A 68 -10.75 -0.41 13.19
C GLY A 68 -9.36 -0.48 13.83
N ARG A 69 -9.28 -0.64 15.16
CA ARG A 69 -8.01 -0.82 15.90
C ARG A 69 -7.33 -2.17 15.63
N TRP A 70 -7.97 -3.09 14.97
CA TRP A 70 -7.33 -4.35 14.54
C TRP A 70 -6.30 -4.15 13.45
N PHE A 71 -6.33 -2.99 12.77
CA PHE A 71 -5.54 -2.66 11.60
C PHE A 71 -4.63 -1.45 11.84
N PRO A 72 -3.47 -1.35 11.19
CA PRO A 72 -2.75 -0.10 11.10
C PRO A 72 -3.62 0.99 10.44
N ALA A 73 -3.61 2.19 11.01
CA ALA A 73 -4.43 3.30 10.52
C ALA A 73 -4.17 3.60 9.02
N GLY A 74 -2.92 3.46 8.57
CA GLY A 74 -2.56 3.68 7.16
C GLY A 74 -3.21 2.72 6.18
N LEU A 75 -3.56 1.51 6.59
CA LEU A 75 -4.27 0.54 5.76
C LEU A 75 -5.77 0.86 5.61
N LEU A 76 -6.34 1.68 6.49
CA LEU A 76 -7.74 2.10 6.40
C LEU A 76 -7.94 3.25 5.40
N ILE A 77 -6.90 4.01 5.09
CA ILE A 77 -6.97 5.19 4.21
C ILE A 77 -7.63 4.90 2.86
N PRO A 78 -7.35 3.80 2.14
CA PRO A 78 -8.00 3.50 0.87
C PRO A 78 -9.52 3.31 0.97
N GLY A 79 -10.00 2.94 2.14
CA GLY A 79 -11.42 2.79 2.45
C GLY A 79 -12.12 4.09 2.79
N VAL A 80 -11.38 5.19 2.96
CA VAL A 80 -11.94 6.49 3.35
C VAL A 80 -12.40 7.27 2.12
N CYS A 81 -13.60 7.81 2.21
CA CYS A 81 -14.14 8.77 1.25
C CYS A 81 -14.90 9.85 2.05
N ASP A 82 -14.48 11.10 1.93
CA ASP A 82 -14.95 12.21 2.77
C ASP A 82 -14.80 11.88 4.27
N GLU A 83 -15.89 11.99 5.04
CA GLU A 83 -15.93 11.66 6.47
C GLU A 83 -16.33 10.20 6.77
N GLY A 84 -16.43 9.35 5.74
CA GLY A 84 -16.86 7.96 5.86
C GLY A 84 -15.73 6.95 5.71
N LEU A 85 -15.87 5.80 6.36
CA LEU A 85 -15.05 4.61 6.13
C LEU A 85 -15.92 3.54 5.47
N TYR A 86 -15.53 3.05 4.30
CA TYR A 86 -16.37 2.20 3.45
C TYR A 86 -15.83 0.79 3.26
N ALA A 87 -14.62 0.49 3.76
CA ALA A 87 -14.05 -0.85 3.69
C ALA A 87 -13.07 -1.10 4.83
N LEU A 88 -12.87 -2.39 5.15
CA LEU A 88 -11.81 -2.86 6.02
C LEU A 88 -10.71 -3.52 5.18
N PRO A 89 -9.42 -3.34 5.52
CA PRO A 89 -8.33 -4.01 4.81
C PRO A 89 -8.31 -5.50 5.17
N GLU A 90 -8.33 -6.38 4.16
CA GLU A 90 -8.31 -7.83 4.36
C GLU A 90 -6.90 -8.37 4.41
N THR A 91 -6.13 -8.04 3.38
CA THR A 91 -4.71 -8.38 3.27
C THR A 91 -3.86 -7.13 3.12
N PHE A 92 -2.58 -7.25 3.43
CA PHE A 92 -1.63 -6.20 3.19
C PHE A 92 -0.44 -6.71 2.39
N ASN A 93 0.14 -5.85 1.60
CA ASN A 93 1.46 -6.02 1.05
C ASN A 93 2.48 -5.38 1.98
N PHE A 94 3.72 -5.81 1.94
CA PHE A 94 4.80 -5.15 2.67
C PHE A 94 5.97 -4.88 1.73
N TYR A 95 6.67 -3.80 2.02
CA TYR A 95 7.95 -3.47 1.38
C TYR A 95 9.00 -3.46 2.47
N VAL A 96 10.04 -4.27 2.27
CA VAL A 96 11.15 -4.44 3.21
C VAL A 96 12.47 -4.49 2.43
N LEU A 97 13.57 -4.38 3.14
CA LEU A 97 14.89 -4.61 2.57
C LEU A 97 15.16 -6.12 2.51
N PHE A 98 15.63 -6.61 1.37
CA PHE A 98 16.16 -7.96 1.18
C PHE A 98 17.66 -7.88 0.99
N TYR A 99 18.42 -8.80 1.59
CA TYR A 99 19.88 -8.82 1.45
C TYR A 99 20.48 -10.22 1.48
N ARG A 100 21.56 -10.39 0.73
CA ARG A 100 22.40 -11.60 0.69
C ARG A 100 23.46 -11.53 1.77
N LYS A 101 23.25 -12.28 2.87
CA LYS A 101 24.20 -12.36 4.00
C LYS A 101 25.61 -12.72 3.55
N ASP A 102 25.71 -13.79 2.77
CA ASP A 102 26.96 -14.34 2.26
C ASP A 102 27.75 -13.32 1.41
N ILE A 103 27.08 -12.52 0.59
CA ILE A 103 27.74 -11.53 -0.27
C ILE A 103 28.14 -10.30 0.55
N LEU A 104 27.22 -9.73 1.33
CA LEU A 104 27.52 -8.53 2.14
C LEU A 104 28.67 -8.80 3.11
N ASP A 105 28.67 -9.93 3.79
CA ASP A 105 29.77 -10.35 4.69
C ASP A 105 31.11 -10.43 3.95
N SER A 106 31.11 -11.00 2.72
CA SER A 106 32.34 -11.16 1.92
C SER A 106 32.98 -9.84 1.48
N ILE A 107 32.17 -8.77 1.32
CA ILE A 107 32.64 -7.45 0.90
C ILE A 107 32.71 -6.45 2.04
N GLY A 108 32.37 -6.85 3.29
CA GLY A 108 32.42 -6.03 4.49
C GLY A 108 31.39 -4.91 4.52
N VAL A 109 30.21 -5.11 3.94
CA VAL A 109 29.09 -4.16 3.94
C VAL A 109 28.08 -4.57 5.00
N THR A 110 27.67 -3.64 5.85
CA THR A 110 26.60 -3.83 6.84
C THR A 110 25.23 -3.56 6.24
N VAL A 111 24.20 -4.17 6.81
CA VAL A 111 22.81 -3.92 6.42
C VAL A 111 22.44 -2.46 6.75
N PRO A 112 21.99 -1.66 5.78
CA PRO A 112 21.65 -0.25 6.00
C PRO A 112 20.38 -0.11 6.84
N ASP A 113 20.33 0.90 7.70
CA ASP A 113 19.16 1.25 8.47
C ASP A 113 18.39 2.43 7.86
N SER A 114 19.11 3.39 7.28
CA SER A 114 18.57 4.58 6.61
C SER A 114 18.86 4.56 5.11
N TYR A 115 18.18 5.45 4.37
CA TYR A 115 18.46 5.62 2.95
C TYR A 115 19.82 6.29 2.72
N GLU A 116 20.26 7.13 3.65
CA GLU A 116 21.62 7.70 3.65
C GLU A 116 22.67 6.58 3.75
N ASP A 117 22.42 5.54 4.57
CA ASP A 117 23.32 4.38 4.63
C ASP A 117 23.34 3.62 3.31
N VAL A 118 22.18 3.51 2.62
CA VAL A 118 22.13 2.94 1.27
C VAL A 118 23.01 3.71 0.31
N LEU A 119 22.89 5.04 0.27
CA LEU A 119 23.73 5.87 -0.61
C LEU A 119 25.22 5.76 -0.25
N ASN A 120 25.56 5.70 1.03
CA ASN A 120 26.95 5.57 1.52
C ASN A 120 27.60 4.22 1.16
N MET A 121 26.83 3.14 1.02
CA MET A 121 27.40 1.83 0.65
C MET A 121 27.57 1.64 -0.87
N LEU A 122 26.89 2.42 -1.72
CA LEU A 122 26.95 2.26 -3.18
C LEU A 122 28.38 2.28 -3.75
N PRO A 123 29.29 3.19 -3.34
CA PRO A 123 30.67 3.17 -3.85
C PRO A 123 31.38 1.84 -3.58
N THR A 124 31.04 1.16 -2.47
CA THR A 124 31.61 -0.16 -2.17
C THR A 124 30.98 -1.22 -3.06
N LEU A 125 29.65 -1.22 -3.24
CA LEU A 125 28.98 -2.15 -4.14
C LEU A 125 29.52 -2.01 -5.57
N HIS A 126 29.59 -0.79 -6.12
CA HIS A 126 30.07 -0.52 -7.47
C HIS A 126 31.51 -0.98 -7.69
N ARG A 127 32.39 -0.86 -6.67
CA ARG A 127 33.78 -1.35 -6.75
C ARG A 127 33.83 -2.88 -6.97
N PHE A 128 32.83 -3.62 -6.50
CA PHE A 128 32.70 -5.05 -6.72
C PHE A 128 31.83 -5.42 -7.93
N GLY A 129 31.39 -4.42 -8.73
CA GLY A 129 30.51 -4.64 -9.87
C GLY A 129 29.07 -5.02 -9.46
N LEU A 130 28.67 -4.63 -8.24
CA LEU A 130 27.35 -4.87 -7.67
C LEU A 130 26.56 -3.55 -7.60
N ASN A 131 25.24 -3.65 -7.45
CA ASN A 131 24.38 -2.49 -7.28
C ASN A 131 23.29 -2.75 -6.24
N TYR A 132 22.49 -1.74 -5.96
CA TYR A 132 21.31 -1.79 -5.06
C TYR A 132 20.02 -1.79 -5.90
N ASN A 133 19.06 -2.65 -5.55
CA ASN A 133 17.74 -2.61 -6.14
C ASN A 133 16.84 -1.63 -5.41
N ASN A 134 16.53 -0.49 -6.01
CA ASN A 134 15.40 0.31 -5.60
C ASN A 134 14.12 -0.27 -6.24
N PHE A 135 13.08 -0.55 -5.44
CA PHE A 135 11.84 -1.17 -5.94
C PHE A 135 11.20 -0.41 -7.12
N VAL A 136 11.40 0.90 -7.19
CA VAL A 136 10.94 1.75 -8.30
C VAL A 136 11.48 1.24 -9.66
N ALA A 137 12.70 0.73 -9.70
CA ALA A 137 13.33 0.23 -10.91
C ALA A 137 12.67 -1.04 -11.49
N ASN A 138 11.90 -1.76 -10.69
CA ASN A 138 11.21 -2.98 -11.14
C ASN A 138 9.92 -2.68 -11.95
N VAL A 139 9.54 -1.41 -12.04
CA VAL A 139 8.32 -0.97 -12.74
C VAL A 139 8.71 -0.09 -13.92
N ILE A 140 8.70 -0.68 -15.11
CA ILE A 140 8.96 0.00 -16.37
C ILE A 140 7.69 0.77 -16.78
N GLY A 141 7.85 2.04 -17.11
CA GLY A 141 6.75 2.89 -17.57
C GLY A 141 5.93 3.51 -16.43
N TYR A 142 4.64 3.18 -16.33
CA TYR A 142 3.74 3.78 -15.35
C TYR A 142 4.04 3.32 -13.92
N LYS A 143 4.27 4.27 -13.02
CA LYS A 143 4.56 4.05 -11.61
C LYS A 143 3.39 4.49 -10.75
N SER A 144 2.79 3.54 -10.03
CA SER A 144 1.67 3.79 -9.12
C SER A 144 2.08 4.59 -7.87
N PHE A 145 1.10 5.06 -7.12
CA PHE A 145 1.32 5.70 -5.83
C PHE A 145 2.20 4.86 -4.89
N SER A 146 1.94 3.55 -4.82
CA SER A 146 2.70 2.65 -3.96
C SER A 146 4.21 2.65 -4.20
N ILE A 147 4.64 3.17 -5.35
CA ILE A 147 6.04 3.21 -5.77
C ILE A 147 6.65 4.60 -5.58
N THR A 148 5.89 5.65 -5.88
CA THR A 148 6.40 7.03 -5.91
C THR A 148 6.20 7.79 -4.61
N THR A 149 5.07 7.57 -3.92
CA THR A 149 4.73 8.33 -2.71
C THR A 149 5.52 7.98 -1.45
N PRO A 150 6.12 6.78 -1.29
CA PRO A 150 6.96 6.50 -0.12
C PRO A 150 8.03 7.56 0.14
N PHE A 151 8.78 7.95 -0.89
CA PHE A 151 9.83 8.97 -0.75
C PHE A 151 9.26 10.35 -0.36
N LEU A 152 8.10 10.70 -0.90
CA LEU A 152 7.41 11.95 -0.55
C LEU A 152 6.99 11.94 0.93
N PHE A 153 6.37 10.87 1.41
CA PHE A 153 5.91 10.76 2.79
C PHE A 153 7.08 10.64 3.79
N GLN A 154 8.13 9.91 3.44
CA GLN A 154 9.34 9.80 4.25
C GLN A 154 10.04 11.15 4.41
N ALA A 155 9.97 12.03 3.42
CA ALA A 155 10.46 13.39 3.49
C ALA A 155 9.56 14.34 4.31
N GLY A 156 8.42 13.86 4.83
CA GLY A 156 7.44 14.67 5.56
C GLY A 156 6.42 15.38 4.67
N GLY A 157 6.44 15.11 3.35
CA GLY A 157 5.49 15.69 2.40
C GLY A 157 4.09 15.09 2.51
N ARG A 158 3.12 15.81 1.96
CA ARG A 158 1.71 15.41 1.83
C ARG A 158 1.27 15.66 0.40
N LEU A 159 0.24 14.96 -0.05
CA LEU A 159 -0.35 15.20 -1.38
C LEU A 159 -1.38 16.33 -1.35
N TYR A 160 -2.17 16.42 -0.28
CA TYR A 160 -3.29 17.35 -0.17
C TYR A 160 -3.32 18.01 1.20
N GLU A 161 -4.06 19.10 1.29
CA GLU A 161 -4.41 19.77 2.52
C GLU A 161 -5.95 19.93 2.60
N ASN A 162 -6.52 19.67 3.77
CA ASN A 162 -7.95 19.81 3.96
C ASN A 162 -8.40 21.26 3.73
N GLY A 163 -9.49 21.43 2.98
CA GLY A 163 -10.01 22.74 2.59
C GLY A 163 -9.31 23.38 1.39
N ASN A 164 -8.25 22.79 0.87
CA ASN A 164 -7.50 23.29 -0.29
C ASN A 164 -7.41 22.22 -1.38
N ILE A 165 -7.87 22.54 -2.60
CA ILE A 165 -7.85 21.60 -3.74
C ILE A 165 -6.49 21.55 -4.46
N HIS A 166 -5.57 22.44 -4.12
CA HIS A 166 -4.22 22.46 -4.70
C HIS A 166 -3.40 21.26 -4.25
N ILE A 167 -2.76 20.59 -5.21
CA ILE A 167 -1.88 19.46 -4.93
C ILE A 167 -0.51 19.96 -4.45
N LEU A 168 -0.01 19.38 -3.34
CA LEU A 168 1.20 19.87 -2.65
C LEU A 168 2.51 19.29 -3.21
N LEU A 169 2.62 19.07 -4.53
CA LEU A 169 3.84 18.54 -5.16
C LEU A 169 4.94 19.60 -5.34
N ASP A 170 4.60 20.87 -5.26
CA ASP A 170 5.52 22.01 -5.35
C ASP A 170 6.05 22.47 -3.98
N GLU A 171 5.60 21.83 -2.89
CA GLU A 171 6.11 22.09 -1.54
C GLU A 171 7.51 21.48 -1.32
N PRO A 172 8.34 22.12 -0.46
CA PRO A 172 9.73 21.71 -0.26
C PRO A 172 9.92 20.23 0.11
N GLU A 173 9.06 19.68 0.97
CA GLU A 173 9.13 18.31 1.44
C GLU A 173 8.83 17.31 0.30
N ALA A 174 7.83 17.59 -0.52
CA ALA A 174 7.48 16.77 -1.68
C ALA A 174 8.61 16.76 -2.71
N ILE A 175 9.16 17.95 -3.00
CA ILE A 175 10.31 18.11 -3.90
C ILE A 175 11.51 17.36 -3.36
N ARG A 176 11.85 17.48 -2.06
CA ARG A 176 12.97 16.79 -1.43
C ARG A 176 12.83 15.27 -1.56
N GLY A 177 11.66 14.72 -1.28
CA GLY A 177 11.41 13.28 -1.41
C GLY A 177 11.55 12.78 -2.84
N LEU A 178 10.90 13.44 -3.79
CA LEU A 178 10.97 13.06 -5.21
C LEU A 178 12.36 13.32 -5.81
N GLN A 179 13.09 14.31 -5.34
CA GLN A 179 14.48 14.53 -5.72
C GLN A 179 15.38 13.40 -5.23
N THR A 180 15.26 12.99 -3.97
CA THR A 180 16.01 11.85 -3.44
C THR A 180 15.74 10.59 -4.29
N LEU A 181 14.49 10.35 -4.67
CA LEU A 181 14.13 9.25 -5.57
C LEU A 181 14.84 9.36 -6.93
N THR A 182 14.76 10.51 -7.60
CA THR A 182 15.35 10.67 -8.94
C THR A 182 16.86 10.70 -8.92
N ASP A 183 17.48 11.34 -7.89
CA ASP A 183 18.92 11.40 -7.71
C ASP A 183 19.54 10.00 -7.51
N SER A 184 18.78 9.05 -6.96
CA SER A 184 19.23 7.66 -6.83
C SER A 184 19.65 7.06 -8.17
N PHE A 185 18.99 7.44 -9.25
CA PHE A 185 19.24 6.95 -10.59
C PHE A 185 20.19 7.84 -11.38
N ILE A 186 20.04 9.16 -11.31
CA ILE A 186 20.79 10.09 -12.17
C ILE A 186 22.12 10.55 -11.56
N ILE A 187 22.27 10.46 -10.22
CA ILE A 187 23.51 10.88 -9.52
C ILE A 187 24.23 9.67 -8.91
N TYR A 188 23.48 8.77 -8.27
CA TYR A 188 24.05 7.65 -7.52
C TYR A 188 24.17 6.35 -8.34
N ASP A 189 23.87 6.39 -9.63
CA ASP A 189 24.07 5.29 -10.58
C ASP A 189 23.38 3.97 -10.17
N MET A 190 22.20 4.07 -9.53
CA MET A 190 21.33 2.90 -9.39
C MET A 190 20.68 2.61 -10.75
N ASP A 191 20.48 1.32 -11.04
CA ASP A 191 19.78 0.91 -12.26
C ASP A 191 18.33 1.41 -12.22
N TYR A 192 17.88 2.14 -13.26
CA TYR A 192 16.51 2.66 -13.35
C TYR A 192 15.49 1.62 -13.84
N GLU A 193 15.94 0.65 -14.65
CA GLU A 193 15.10 -0.42 -15.19
C GLU A 193 15.72 -1.78 -14.91
N ILE A 194 15.02 -2.59 -14.12
CA ILE A 194 15.45 -3.93 -13.75
C ILE A 194 14.35 -4.93 -14.11
N ASN A 195 14.64 -5.85 -15.03
CA ASN A 195 13.67 -6.83 -15.50
C ASN A 195 13.22 -7.83 -14.41
N SER A 196 14.15 -8.25 -13.55
CA SER A 196 13.86 -9.20 -12.49
C SER A 196 14.84 -9.07 -11.34
N PHE A 197 14.43 -8.41 -10.26
CA PHE A 197 15.22 -8.37 -9.04
C PHE A 197 15.44 -9.78 -8.47
N TYR A 198 14.43 -10.64 -8.50
CA TYR A 198 14.56 -12.01 -8.04
C TYR A 198 15.71 -12.76 -8.72
N GLN A 199 15.81 -12.67 -10.05
CA GLN A 199 16.88 -13.34 -10.79
C GLN A 199 18.25 -12.73 -10.45
N SER A 200 18.36 -11.41 -10.44
CA SER A 200 19.60 -10.70 -10.11
C SER A 200 20.05 -10.94 -8.67
N PHE A 201 19.11 -11.05 -7.74
CA PHE A 201 19.38 -11.38 -6.34
C PHE A 201 19.87 -12.82 -6.19
N ARG A 202 19.24 -13.75 -6.90
CA ARG A 202 19.63 -15.16 -6.94
C ARG A 202 21.04 -15.34 -7.51
N ASP A 203 21.34 -14.66 -8.60
CA ASP A 203 22.66 -14.70 -9.27
C ASP A 203 23.72 -13.88 -8.49
N GLY A 204 23.29 -13.02 -7.56
CA GLY A 204 24.18 -12.22 -6.70
C GLY A 204 24.65 -10.92 -7.33
N THR A 205 24.13 -10.49 -8.47
CA THR A 205 24.48 -9.21 -9.12
C THR A 205 23.82 -8.01 -8.47
N LEU A 206 22.62 -8.22 -7.88
CA LEU A 206 21.95 -7.25 -7.01
C LEU A 206 21.70 -7.90 -5.63
N PRO A 207 22.73 -7.93 -4.76
CA PRO A 207 22.67 -8.70 -3.53
C PRO A 207 21.85 -8.03 -2.42
N ILE A 208 21.38 -6.82 -2.64
CA ILE A 208 20.62 -6.04 -1.67
C ILE A 208 19.64 -5.10 -2.38
N GLY A 209 18.48 -4.89 -1.79
CA GLY A 209 17.49 -3.94 -2.31
C GLY A 209 16.11 -4.10 -1.69
N THR A 210 15.25 -3.14 -1.97
CA THR A 210 13.85 -3.15 -1.50
C THR A 210 12.96 -3.94 -2.44
N ALA A 211 12.03 -4.69 -1.88
CA ALA A 211 11.01 -5.43 -2.62
C ALA A 211 9.81 -5.75 -1.71
N ASN A 212 8.83 -6.43 -2.27
CA ASN A 212 7.54 -6.70 -1.64
C ASN A 212 7.31 -8.19 -1.34
N TYR A 213 6.08 -8.50 -0.90
CA TYR A 213 5.61 -9.84 -0.60
C TYR A 213 5.83 -10.85 -1.76
N ALA A 214 5.69 -10.44 -3.01
CA ALA A 214 5.91 -11.33 -4.15
C ALA A 214 7.37 -11.84 -4.21
N MET A 215 8.34 -10.95 -3.96
CA MET A 215 9.76 -11.33 -3.85
C MET A 215 9.99 -12.31 -2.69
N TYR A 216 9.35 -12.05 -1.55
CA TYR A 216 9.43 -12.95 -0.38
C TYR A 216 8.99 -14.36 -0.74
N ASN A 217 7.83 -14.50 -1.37
CA ASN A 217 7.29 -15.80 -1.80
C ASN A 217 8.20 -16.51 -2.81
N LEU A 218 8.75 -15.77 -3.77
CA LEU A 218 9.71 -16.35 -4.73
C LEU A 218 10.94 -16.90 -4.02
N LEU A 219 11.53 -16.18 -3.07
CA LEU A 219 12.69 -16.66 -2.33
C LEU A 219 12.39 -17.87 -1.45
N MET A 220 11.24 -17.86 -0.76
CA MET A 220 10.83 -18.97 0.11
C MET A 220 10.58 -20.27 -0.67
N ASN A 221 10.05 -20.18 -1.90
CA ASN A 221 9.52 -21.35 -2.60
C ASN A 221 10.32 -21.76 -3.83
N ALA A 222 10.98 -20.82 -4.50
CA ALA A 222 11.66 -21.07 -5.79
C ALA A 222 13.19 -20.93 -5.73
N ALA A 223 13.78 -20.64 -4.56
CA ALA A 223 15.22 -20.50 -4.39
C ALA A 223 15.77 -21.31 -3.19
N PRO A 224 15.55 -22.62 -3.12
CA PRO A 224 16.02 -23.44 -2.00
C PRO A 224 17.53 -23.42 -1.83
N GLU A 225 18.30 -23.20 -2.90
CA GLU A 225 19.76 -23.03 -2.88
C GLU A 225 20.24 -21.78 -2.12
N LEU A 226 19.35 -20.83 -1.89
CA LEU A 226 19.62 -19.62 -1.08
C LEU A 226 19.20 -19.77 0.37
N SER A 227 18.72 -20.93 0.80
CA SER A 227 18.34 -21.15 2.19
C SER A 227 19.46 -20.70 3.13
N ASP A 228 19.09 -19.92 4.17
CA ASP A 228 19.98 -19.33 5.17
C ASP A 228 21.00 -18.26 4.66
N ARG A 229 21.07 -18.01 3.34
CA ARG A 229 21.99 -17.03 2.76
C ARG A 229 21.40 -15.65 2.58
N TRP A 230 20.11 -15.46 2.83
CA TRP A 230 19.44 -14.17 2.73
C TRP A 230 18.71 -13.80 4.01
N GLY A 231 18.34 -12.55 4.11
CA GLY A 231 17.53 -12.03 5.20
C GLY A 231 16.71 -10.85 4.74
N ILE A 232 15.83 -10.40 5.63
CA ILE A 232 15.10 -9.15 5.46
C ILE A 232 15.43 -8.21 6.61
N ALA A 233 15.27 -6.92 6.37
CA ALA A 233 15.34 -5.86 7.36
C ALA A 233 14.23 -4.84 7.10
N LEU A 234 14.04 -3.90 8.03
CA LEU A 234 13.11 -2.79 7.83
C LEU A 234 13.46 -2.01 6.56
N TYR A 235 12.46 -1.39 5.95
CA TYR A 235 12.67 -0.51 4.80
C TYR A 235 13.60 0.65 5.20
N PRO A 236 14.70 0.88 4.47
CA PRO A 236 15.59 1.99 4.75
C PRO A 236 14.93 3.30 4.33
N GLY A 237 14.43 4.03 5.32
CA GLY A 237 13.73 5.28 5.10
C GLY A 237 14.63 6.51 5.17
N LEU A 238 14.07 7.67 4.86
CA LEU A 238 14.76 8.95 4.98
C LEU A 238 14.86 9.39 6.44
N THR A 239 16.00 9.98 6.81
CA THR A 239 16.18 10.55 8.14
C THR A 239 15.55 11.94 8.22
N ASP A 240 14.70 12.16 9.21
CA ASP A 240 14.11 13.49 9.47
C ASP A 240 15.07 14.44 10.19
N GLU A 241 14.64 15.68 10.42
CA GLU A 241 15.42 16.74 11.08
C GLU A 241 15.82 16.40 12.53
N ASN A 242 15.11 15.47 13.16
CA ASN A 242 15.39 15.01 14.52
C ASN A 242 16.31 13.78 14.56
N GLY A 243 16.72 13.27 13.40
CA GLY A 243 17.53 12.06 13.27
C GLY A 243 16.73 10.76 13.34
N ALA A 244 15.41 10.81 13.28
CA ALA A 244 14.56 9.61 13.25
C ALA A 244 14.35 9.15 11.81
N VAL A 245 14.46 7.83 11.58
CA VAL A 245 14.26 7.24 10.25
C VAL A 245 12.78 7.07 9.97
N GLN A 246 12.29 7.73 8.95
CA GLN A 246 10.91 7.68 8.48
C GLN A 246 10.76 6.57 7.43
N ARG A 247 10.06 5.48 7.75
CA ARG A 247 10.01 4.25 6.93
C ARG A 247 8.68 4.06 6.19
N TRP A 248 7.95 5.16 5.94
CA TRP A 248 6.63 5.11 5.30
C TRP A 248 6.68 4.41 3.95
N VAL A 249 5.83 3.41 3.78
CA VAL A 249 5.63 2.67 2.51
C VAL A 249 4.15 2.41 2.31
N SER A 250 3.75 2.17 1.07
CA SER A 250 2.43 1.62 0.78
C SER A 250 2.33 0.16 1.21
N GLY A 251 1.11 -0.34 1.41
CA GLY A 251 0.90 -1.71 1.86
C GLY A 251 -0.54 -2.22 1.69
N ALA A 252 -1.49 -1.39 1.27
CA ALA A 252 -2.84 -1.87 1.03
C ALA A 252 -2.89 -2.78 -0.20
N GLU A 253 -3.54 -3.93 -0.07
CA GLU A 253 -3.68 -4.90 -1.16
C GLU A 253 -5.15 -5.18 -1.44
N GLN A 254 -5.83 -5.88 -0.54
CA GLN A 254 -7.23 -6.24 -0.69
C GLN A 254 -8.08 -5.71 0.45
N SER A 255 -9.34 -5.44 0.15
CA SER A 255 -10.33 -4.88 1.08
C SER A 255 -11.61 -5.70 1.05
N CYS A 256 -12.39 -5.61 2.13
CA CYS A 256 -13.73 -6.14 2.26
C CYS A 256 -14.71 -5.01 2.56
N PHE A 257 -15.91 -5.09 1.99
CA PHE A 257 -16.93 -4.06 2.18
C PHE A 257 -18.35 -4.59 2.03
N ILE A 258 -19.31 -3.78 2.46
CA ILE A 258 -20.75 -4.05 2.39
C ILE A 258 -21.37 -3.14 1.33
N PHE A 259 -22.18 -3.70 0.42
CA PHE A 259 -22.89 -2.90 -0.56
C PHE A 259 -24.07 -2.15 0.06
N SER A 260 -24.29 -0.90 -0.38
CA SER A 260 -25.39 -0.06 0.09
C SER A 260 -26.78 -0.61 -0.26
N SER A 261 -26.87 -1.49 -1.27
CA SER A 261 -28.09 -2.13 -1.72
C SER A 261 -28.55 -3.30 -0.83
N THR A 262 -27.71 -3.77 0.10
CA THR A 262 -28.05 -4.89 1.00
C THR A 262 -29.34 -4.64 1.77
N LYS A 263 -30.11 -5.71 2.00
CA LYS A 263 -31.27 -5.74 2.90
C LYS A 263 -30.97 -6.47 4.21
N MET A 264 -29.77 -7.02 4.34
CA MET A 264 -29.29 -7.84 5.44
C MET A 264 -28.13 -7.13 6.15
N GLU A 265 -28.33 -5.87 6.48
CA GLU A 265 -27.24 -4.97 6.95
C GLU A 265 -26.59 -5.45 8.24
N ALA A 266 -27.39 -5.89 9.22
CA ALA A 266 -26.88 -6.37 10.49
C ALA A 266 -26.09 -7.69 10.34
N GLU A 267 -26.63 -8.60 9.51
CA GLU A 267 -26.00 -9.89 9.22
C GLU A 267 -24.72 -9.71 8.39
N ALA A 268 -24.72 -8.80 7.43
CA ALA A 268 -23.55 -8.45 6.63
C ALA A 268 -22.41 -7.89 7.50
N TRP A 269 -22.73 -6.99 8.44
CA TRP A 269 -21.74 -6.46 9.37
C TRP A 269 -21.25 -7.53 10.35
N GLN A 270 -22.14 -8.37 10.87
CA GLN A 270 -21.79 -9.49 11.73
C GLN A 270 -20.85 -10.49 11.02
N PHE A 271 -21.11 -10.78 9.74
CA PHE A 271 -20.25 -11.63 8.92
C PHE A 271 -18.89 -10.97 8.66
N LEU A 272 -18.87 -9.71 8.27
CA LEU A 272 -17.64 -8.99 7.97
C LEU A 272 -16.73 -8.90 9.20
N THR A 273 -17.29 -8.57 10.37
CA THR A 273 -16.52 -8.50 11.62
C THR A 273 -16.03 -9.87 12.09
N TRP A 274 -16.84 -10.92 11.92
CA TRP A 274 -16.40 -12.29 12.19
C TRP A 274 -15.23 -12.68 11.24
N TRP A 275 -15.36 -12.42 9.94
CA TRP A 275 -14.31 -12.72 8.96
C TRP A 275 -13.00 -12.01 9.30
N MET A 276 -13.08 -10.74 9.65
CA MET A 276 -11.91 -9.91 9.96
C MET A 276 -11.35 -10.12 11.36
N SER A 277 -12.00 -10.92 12.21
CA SER A 277 -11.54 -11.17 13.59
C SER A 277 -10.20 -11.89 13.64
N LYS A 278 -9.45 -11.67 14.72
CA LYS A 278 -8.18 -12.34 14.98
C LYS A 278 -8.30 -13.86 14.88
N GLU A 279 -9.33 -14.42 15.51
CA GLU A 279 -9.57 -15.86 15.60
C GLU A 279 -9.77 -16.47 14.20
N THR A 280 -10.67 -15.89 13.43
CA THR A 280 -11.02 -16.37 12.08
C THR A 280 -9.84 -16.23 11.10
N GLN A 281 -9.18 -15.08 11.10
CA GLN A 281 -8.04 -14.82 10.22
C GLN A 281 -6.84 -15.71 10.57
N THR A 282 -6.61 -15.98 11.86
CA THR A 282 -5.55 -16.91 12.30
C THR A 282 -5.87 -18.35 11.88
N GLU A 283 -7.12 -18.82 12.13
CA GLU A 283 -7.56 -20.15 11.72
C GLU A 283 -7.48 -20.33 10.21
N PHE A 284 -7.87 -19.30 9.46
CA PHE A 284 -7.76 -19.31 8.00
C PHE A 284 -6.32 -19.45 7.52
N ALA A 285 -5.39 -18.70 8.11
CA ALA A 285 -3.96 -18.76 7.76
C ALA A 285 -3.38 -20.17 7.97
N PHE A 286 -3.68 -20.81 9.10
CA PHE A 286 -3.25 -22.19 9.37
C PHE A 286 -3.93 -23.21 8.45
N THR A 287 -5.23 -23.06 8.19
CA THR A 287 -5.98 -23.97 7.32
C THR A 287 -5.47 -23.87 5.87
N LEU A 288 -5.23 -22.68 5.40
CA LEU A 288 -4.71 -22.43 4.04
C LEU A 288 -3.36 -23.12 3.86
N GLN A 289 -2.41 -22.88 4.76
CA GLN A 289 -1.08 -23.47 4.69
C GLN A 289 -1.11 -24.99 4.86
N SER A 290 -1.87 -25.51 5.81
CA SER A 290 -1.94 -26.97 6.04
C SER A 290 -2.64 -27.73 4.90
N THR A 291 -3.52 -27.07 4.14
CA THR A 291 -4.28 -27.69 3.05
C THR A 291 -3.57 -27.56 1.71
N LEU A 292 -2.97 -26.42 1.43
CA LEU A 292 -2.41 -26.10 0.11
C LEU A 292 -0.88 -26.12 0.07
N GLY A 293 -0.20 -25.97 1.21
CA GLY A 293 1.26 -26.01 1.32
C GLY A 293 1.86 -24.73 1.91
N ASN A 294 3.17 -24.82 2.23
CA ASN A 294 3.91 -23.74 2.88
C ASN A 294 4.03 -22.47 2.03
N GLU A 295 3.82 -22.57 0.73
CA GLU A 295 3.80 -21.44 -0.21
C GLU A 295 2.57 -20.53 -0.07
N TYR A 296 1.53 -21.01 0.60
CA TYR A 296 0.28 -20.25 0.81
C TYR A 296 0.28 -19.53 2.16
N LEU A 297 1.10 -18.50 2.26
CA LEU A 297 1.17 -17.63 3.43
C LEU A 297 0.07 -16.57 3.36
N TRP A 298 -0.78 -16.51 4.38
CA TRP A 298 -1.82 -15.50 4.50
C TRP A 298 -1.29 -14.25 5.18
N ASN A 299 -1.31 -13.13 4.49
CA ASN A 299 -0.85 -11.83 4.96
C ASN A 299 -2.02 -10.98 5.45
N SER A 300 -2.68 -11.45 6.51
CA SER A 300 -3.80 -10.75 7.14
C SER A 300 -3.44 -9.32 7.54
N ALA A 301 -4.29 -8.35 7.18
CA ALA A 301 -4.17 -6.98 7.63
C ALA A 301 -4.50 -6.80 9.12
N ASN A 302 -5.18 -7.76 9.75
CA ASN A 302 -5.38 -7.77 11.20
C ASN A 302 -4.03 -8.07 11.89
N THR A 303 -3.51 -7.07 12.62
CA THR A 303 -2.18 -7.12 13.26
C THR A 303 -2.03 -8.29 14.23
N SER A 304 -3.08 -8.56 15.00
CA SER A 304 -3.09 -9.66 15.98
C SER A 304 -3.15 -11.03 15.29
N ALA A 305 -3.89 -11.15 14.20
CA ALA A 305 -3.95 -12.37 13.41
C ALA A 305 -2.61 -12.62 12.70
N PHE A 306 -2.01 -11.61 12.09
CA PHE A 306 -0.70 -11.72 11.47
C PHE A 306 0.37 -12.16 12.48
N ALA A 307 0.40 -11.57 13.68
CA ALA A 307 1.33 -11.95 14.74
C ALA A 307 1.19 -13.43 15.16
N ASN A 308 0.00 -14.01 15.05
CA ASN A 308 -0.29 -15.41 15.38
C ASN A 308 -0.25 -16.36 14.16
N SER A 309 0.00 -15.86 12.95
CA SER A 309 0.03 -16.65 11.73
C SER A 309 1.27 -17.55 11.62
N PRO A 310 1.28 -18.60 10.77
CA PRO A 310 2.37 -19.55 10.64
C PRO A 310 3.55 -19.06 9.78
N TRP A 311 3.90 -17.80 9.90
CA TRP A 311 5.07 -17.20 9.25
C TRP A 311 6.36 -17.50 10.02
N PRO A 312 7.55 -17.58 9.37
CA PRO A 312 8.83 -17.68 10.04
C PRO A 312 9.03 -16.57 11.08
N THR A 313 9.35 -16.94 12.32
CA THR A 313 9.30 -16.05 13.48
C THR A 313 10.15 -14.81 13.32
N GLU A 314 11.37 -14.92 12.81
CA GLU A 314 12.30 -13.80 12.62
C GLU A 314 11.75 -12.81 11.59
N HIS A 315 11.32 -13.31 10.43
CA HIS A 315 10.77 -12.48 9.36
C HIS A 315 9.43 -11.84 9.78
N LYS A 316 8.59 -12.59 10.48
CA LYS A 316 7.31 -12.08 10.99
C LYS A 316 7.47 -10.88 11.91
N LYS A 317 8.49 -10.85 12.77
CA LYS A 317 8.76 -9.69 13.64
C LYS A 317 9.10 -8.44 12.84
N ILE A 318 9.99 -8.58 11.84
CA ILE A 318 10.39 -7.46 10.98
C ILE A 318 9.19 -6.94 10.17
N ILE A 319 8.40 -7.86 9.59
CA ILE A 319 7.22 -7.48 8.80
C ILE A 319 6.15 -6.81 9.69
N ALA A 320 5.93 -7.34 10.91
CA ALA A 320 4.99 -6.75 11.86
C ALA A 320 5.41 -5.34 12.32
N GLU A 321 6.71 -5.10 12.46
CA GLU A 321 7.26 -3.77 12.74
C GLU A 321 7.09 -2.84 11.53
N GLN A 322 7.42 -3.30 10.32
CA GLN A 322 7.23 -2.54 9.09
C GLN A 322 5.76 -2.20 8.82
N MET A 323 4.84 -3.06 9.24
CA MET A 323 3.40 -2.85 9.10
C MET A 323 2.92 -1.56 9.81
N GLN A 324 3.61 -1.12 10.85
CA GLN A 324 3.29 0.14 11.55
C GLN A 324 3.68 1.38 10.73
N TRP A 325 4.51 1.20 9.71
CA TRP A 325 4.98 2.25 8.80
C TRP A 325 4.22 2.27 7.46
N ILE A 326 3.02 1.69 7.42
CA ILE A 326 2.18 1.77 6.22
C ILE A 326 1.45 3.10 6.19
N TYR A 327 1.59 3.81 5.08
CA TYR A 327 0.84 5.01 4.78
C TYR A 327 0.45 5.02 3.30
N GLU A 328 -0.84 4.80 3.05
CA GLU A 328 -1.38 4.82 1.70
C GLU A 328 -1.63 6.25 1.21
N ALA A 329 -1.41 6.46 -0.08
CA ALA A 329 -1.78 7.72 -0.70
C ALA A 329 -3.30 7.93 -0.62
N PRO A 330 -3.75 9.05 -0.03
CA PRO A 330 -5.18 9.35 0.04
C PRO A 330 -5.75 9.54 -1.36
N ARG A 331 -7.00 9.10 -1.54
CA ARG A 331 -7.72 9.25 -2.80
C ARG A 331 -8.79 10.31 -2.69
N VAL A 332 -8.85 11.15 -3.72
CA VAL A 332 -9.82 12.23 -3.89
C VAL A 332 -10.37 12.17 -5.32
N PRO A 333 -11.45 12.87 -5.67
CA PRO A 333 -11.89 12.98 -7.06
C PRO A 333 -10.74 13.46 -7.97
N GLY A 334 -10.39 12.67 -8.98
CA GLY A 334 -9.26 12.99 -9.87
C GLY A 334 -7.89 12.40 -9.47
N SER A 335 -7.77 11.62 -8.39
CA SER A 335 -6.51 11.01 -7.92
C SER A 335 -5.74 10.22 -8.98
N TYR A 336 -6.42 9.61 -9.94
CA TYR A 336 -5.76 8.92 -11.06
C TYR A 336 -4.85 9.85 -11.87
N MET A 337 -5.20 11.15 -11.94
CA MET A 337 -4.35 12.14 -12.59
C MET A 337 -3.12 12.44 -11.74
N VAL A 338 -3.26 12.54 -10.42
CA VAL A 338 -2.14 12.75 -9.50
C VAL A 338 -1.12 11.63 -9.64
N GLU A 339 -1.58 10.39 -9.55
CA GLU A 339 -0.75 9.20 -9.71
C GLU A 339 -0.01 9.18 -11.06
N ARG A 340 -0.74 9.48 -12.14
CA ARG A 340 -0.17 9.54 -13.49
C ARG A 340 0.86 10.64 -13.65
N GLU A 341 0.58 11.84 -13.14
CA GLU A 341 1.47 12.97 -13.35
C GLU A 341 2.74 12.90 -12.49
N ILE A 342 2.68 12.31 -11.29
CA ILE A 342 3.90 11.99 -10.53
C ILE A 342 4.75 10.97 -11.30
N SER A 343 4.14 9.91 -11.84
CA SER A 343 4.82 8.92 -12.67
C SER A 343 5.49 9.58 -13.89
N ASN A 344 4.76 10.45 -14.60
CA ASN A 344 5.28 11.18 -15.75
C ASN A 344 6.45 12.09 -15.37
N ALA A 345 6.36 12.82 -14.25
CA ALA A 345 7.43 13.69 -13.78
C ALA A 345 8.70 12.90 -13.45
N VAL A 346 8.60 11.79 -12.71
CA VAL A 346 9.73 10.91 -12.40
C VAL A 346 10.37 10.36 -13.66
N ASN A 347 9.56 9.87 -14.61
CA ASN A 347 10.07 9.35 -15.90
C ASN A 347 10.76 10.44 -16.72
N ALA A 348 10.18 11.64 -16.81
CA ALA A 348 10.78 12.76 -17.55
C ALA A 348 12.15 13.19 -16.97
N VAL A 349 12.29 13.16 -15.64
CA VAL A 349 13.58 13.43 -15.00
C VAL A 349 14.59 12.32 -15.29
N CYS A 350 14.21 11.06 -15.04
CA CYS A 350 15.15 9.94 -15.11
C CYS A 350 15.51 9.53 -16.56
N LEU A 351 14.59 9.67 -17.51
CA LEU A 351 14.80 9.20 -18.90
C LEU A 351 15.09 10.33 -19.89
N GLU A 352 14.53 11.53 -19.64
CA GLU A 352 14.64 12.66 -20.59
C GLU A 352 15.56 13.76 -20.07
N GLY A 353 16.03 13.68 -18.79
CA GLY A 353 16.90 14.69 -18.18
C GLY A 353 16.20 16.01 -17.88
N LYS A 354 14.85 16.01 -17.75
CA LYS A 354 14.09 17.21 -17.40
C LYS A 354 14.40 17.67 -15.97
N ASN A 355 14.36 18.97 -15.73
CA ASN A 355 14.45 19.50 -14.37
C ASN A 355 13.23 19.05 -13.54
N LEU A 356 13.45 18.51 -12.32
CA LEU A 356 12.38 18.00 -11.47
C LEU A 356 11.35 19.09 -11.13
N ARG A 357 11.82 20.28 -10.72
CA ARG A 357 10.91 21.38 -10.37
C ARG A 357 9.99 21.76 -11.51
N GLU A 358 10.54 21.90 -12.73
CA GLU A 358 9.75 22.19 -13.91
C GLU A 358 8.73 21.09 -14.22
N ALA A 359 9.13 19.83 -14.05
CA ALA A 359 8.25 18.68 -14.28
C ALA A 359 7.08 18.68 -13.27
N LEU A 360 7.36 18.99 -12.00
CA LEU A 360 6.34 19.06 -10.94
C LEU A 360 5.42 20.28 -11.12
N ASP A 361 5.94 21.47 -11.45
CA ASP A 361 5.14 22.67 -11.71
C ASP A 361 4.15 22.46 -12.88
N GLU A 362 4.53 21.69 -13.90
CA GLU A 362 3.61 21.30 -14.97
C GLU A 362 2.59 20.25 -14.53
N ALA A 363 3.03 19.28 -13.71
CA ALA A 363 2.15 18.25 -13.15
C ALA A 363 1.05 18.88 -12.29
N VAL A 364 1.42 19.77 -11.36
CA VAL A 364 0.48 20.51 -10.49
C VAL A 364 -0.64 21.17 -11.32
N LYS A 365 -0.30 21.93 -12.36
CA LYS A 365 -1.29 22.60 -13.22
C LYS A 365 -2.26 21.65 -13.91
N ARG A 366 -1.80 20.46 -14.29
CA ARG A 366 -2.65 19.44 -14.93
C ARG A 366 -3.54 18.75 -13.91
N ILE A 367 -2.98 18.47 -12.72
CA ILE A 367 -3.69 17.83 -11.63
C ILE A 367 -4.81 18.72 -11.10
N ASP A 368 -4.49 19.96 -10.72
CA ASP A 368 -5.46 20.89 -10.14
C ASP A 368 -6.67 21.08 -11.06
N ARG A 369 -6.42 21.26 -12.38
CA ARG A 369 -7.50 21.35 -13.37
C ARG A 369 -8.38 20.10 -13.42
N GLU A 370 -7.79 18.92 -13.29
CA GLU A 370 -8.55 17.66 -13.33
C GLU A 370 -9.31 17.43 -12.02
N VAL A 371 -8.72 17.77 -10.88
CA VAL A 371 -9.39 17.70 -9.57
C VAL A 371 -10.61 18.63 -9.57
N GLU A 372 -10.46 19.90 -10.01
CA GLU A 372 -11.57 20.84 -10.17
C GLU A 372 -12.68 20.25 -11.04
N ARG A 373 -12.32 19.77 -12.25
CA ARG A 373 -13.28 19.17 -13.19
C ARG A 373 -14.04 17.99 -12.57
N LYS A 374 -13.36 17.15 -11.79
CA LYS A 374 -13.98 16.00 -11.12
C LYS A 374 -14.86 16.42 -9.95
N LEU A 375 -14.48 17.43 -9.21
CA LEU A 375 -15.32 17.98 -8.14
C LEU A 375 -16.62 18.58 -8.73
N GLU A 376 -16.56 19.25 -9.88
CA GLU A 376 -17.75 19.71 -10.62
C GLU A 376 -18.61 18.54 -11.09
N GLU A 377 -18.01 17.50 -11.69
CA GLU A 377 -18.72 16.31 -12.16
C GLU A 377 -19.47 15.58 -11.02
N PHE A 378 -18.92 15.58 -9.81
CA PHE A 378 -19.55 15.00 -8.63
C PHE A 378 -20.47 15.98 -7.87
N GLY A 379 -20.69 17.19 -8.39
CA GLY A 379 -21.53 18.21 -7.76
C GLY A 379 -20.96 18.79 -6.47
N ARG A 380 -19.65 18.67 -6.26
CA ARG A 380 -18.92 19.17 -5.09
C ARG A 380 -18.32 20.56 -5.30
N MET A 381 -18.42 21.07 -6.52
CA MET A 381 -18.02 22.41 -6.91
C MET A 381 -19.03 23.00 -7.90
N GLU A 382 -19.37 24.27 -7.72
CA GLU A 382 -20.20 25.07 -8.62
C GLU A 382 -19.56 26.41 -8.84
N ASN A 383 -19.43 26.87 -10.10
CA ASN A 383 -18.88 28.16 -10.48
C ASN A 383 -17.52 28.46 -9.82
N GLY A 384 -16.63 27.45 -9.74
CA GLY A 384 -15.30 27.56 -9.14
C GLY A 384 -15.29 27.66 -7.61
N ARG A 385 -16.40 27.29 -6.93
CA ARG A 385 -16.50 27.27 -5.47
C ARG A 385 -16.91 25.89 -4.97
N LEU A 386 -16.26 25.44 -3.92
CA LEU A 386 -16.64 24.21 -3.24
C LEU A 386 -18.05 24.35 -2.63
N THR A 387 -18.90 23.36 -2.86
CA THR A 387 -20.25 23.22 -2.27
C THR A 387 -20.23 22.48 -0.94
N ALA A 388 -19.14 21.75 -0.67
CA ALA A 388 -18.83 21.05 0.58
C ALA A 388 -17.32 21.16 0.86
N PRO A 389 -16.87 21.00 2.11
CA PRO A 389 -15.44 20.96 2.42
C PRO A 389 -14.71 19.91 1.58
N PHE A 390 -13.55 20.27 1.04
CA PHE A 390 -12.62 19.31 0.44
C PHE A 390 -11.87 18.58 1.56
N LEU A 391 -12.02 17.28 1.62
CA LEU A 391 -11.39 16.44 2.64
C LEU A 391 -10.52 15.39 1.94
N ALA A 392 -9.26 15.38 2.29
CA ALA A 392 -8.32 14.34 1.91
C ALA A 392 -7.97 13.54 3.18
N PRO A 393 -8.19 12.21 3.19
CA PRO A 393 -7.91 11.42 4.37
C PRO A 393 -6.41 11.39 4.68
N ASP A 394 -6.07 11.50 5.96
CA ASP A 394 -4.71 11.32 6.45
C ASP A 394 -4.67 10.40 7.68
N LEU A 395 -3.46 10.10 8.14
CA LEU A 395 -3.27 9.22 9.30
C LEU A 395 -3.88 9.77 10.58
N ASP A 396 -3.83 11.07 10.79
CA ASP A 396 -4.29 11.70 12.03
C ASP A 396 -5.81 11.67 12.09
N MET A 397 -6.49 11.97 10.98
CA MET A 397 -7.93 11.84 10.87
C MET A 397 -8.42 10.41 11.16
N VAL A 398 -7.76 9.39 10.58
CA VAL A 398 -8.13 8.00 10.84
C VAL A 398 -7.87 7.61 12.29
N LYS A 399 -6.75 8.03 12.88
CA LYS A 399 -6.44 7.77 14.30
C LYS A 399 -7.44 8.43 15.26
N GLU A 400 -7.90 9.64 14.95
CA GLU A 400 -8.95 10.31 15.71
C GLU A 400 -10.26 9.54 15.71
N TRP A 401 -10.65 8.96 14.57
CA TRP A 401 -11.87 8.15 14.49
C TRP A 401 -11.81 6.87 15.30
N LEU A 402 -10.62 6.37 15.58
CA LEU A 402 -10.41 5.13 16.33
C LEU A 402 -10.22 5.34 17.84
N GLN A 403 -10.19 6.57 18.32
CA GLN A 403 -10.09 6.88 19.76
C GLN A 403 -11.44 6.70 20.46
#